data_ccbff92a665c5b0d73c571c7dbccfc21
#
_entry.id   ccbff92a665c5b0d73c571c7dbccfc21
#
_cell.length_a   1.000
_cell.length_b   1.000
_cell.length_c   1.000
_cell.angle_alpha   90.00
_cell.angle_beta   90.00
_cell.angle_gamma   90.00
#
_symmetry.space_group_name_H-M   'P 1'
#
loop_
_entity.id
_entity.type
_entity.pdbx_description
1 polymer ?
#
loop_
_entity_poly.entity_id
_entity_poly.type
_entity_poly.pdbx_seq_one_letter_code
_entity_poly.pdbx_strand_id
1 'polypeptide(L)'
;MSTMGKRILRAVAALAAGAMMLAGSGCASLNGNGGNGTNGTPQNSDKVQTFTPSGGKASATLNIASGSENREVAAAVQKAADESGVAVTLNYMGSLDIMAALENGGVSGGTTYDAVWPASSMWISMGDTKHLVKDAASTSTTPIVFGIEKSKAVELGWADASGKTKPVATTDIIDAVTSGKLKFSMTSATQSNSGASAYLAFATALTGKNEPLSADDLNNTDLQSKVAALLKGVDRSSGSSDWLKDMVVANPDRFDAMVNYESLVIQANKQLTQAGHDPLLAVYPADGIAVSDSPLGYVDRGQNLKDAFSKFQQALQSKDSKLEFERAGRRTGLGGTLTYASDAQVQQSFKADWGINTDASALKTIALPAASVIDQALSVYQTALRKPSYTIWVVDYSGSMKGEGKQGVVDGLNAALNPEQAKASRIEPSGKDVNILIPFASKADEPVAANGSDTASLLSAAANRDPRGGTNIYDGLSKAIAQLPSNVSDYTTAIVLMTDGMSETGDRSKFQSDYAAKGQGLPIFSIMFGDADPTQLDEIASLSNAKVFDGRSGDLAAVFRQVKGYN
;
A
#
# COMPACT_ATOMS: atom_id res chain seq x y z
N MET A 1 -24.26 54.64 16.18
CA MET A 1 -23.49 54.45 14.95
C MET A 1 -22.09 54.05 15.40
N SER A 2 -21.69 52.95 15.34
CA SER A 2 -21.80 51.64 14.79
C SER A 2 -20.41 50.97 15.00
N THR A 3 -20.35 50.04 15.89
CA THR A 3 -19.22 49.18 16.15
C THR A 3 -19.35 47.95 15.23
N MET A 4 -18.73 48.00 14.07
CA MET A 4 -18.60 46.82 13.22
C MET A 4 -17.36 46.99 12.36
N GLY A 5 -16.26 46.32 12.75
CA GLY A 5 -15.02 46.37 11.99
C GLY A 5 -13.76 46.09 12.80
N LYS A 6 -13.71 45.00 13.57
CA LYS A 6 -12.44 44.45 14.14
C LYS A 6 -12.64 43.01 14.53
N ARG A 7 -12.78 42.09 13.56
CA ARG A 7 -12.64 40.65 13.75
C ARG A 7 -12.37 39.97 12.40
N ILE A 8 -11.27 40.27 11.76
CA ILE A 8 -10.65 39.42 10.73
C ILE A 8 -9.19 39.89 10.69
N LEU A 9 -8.35 39.33 11.52
CA LEU A 9 -6.87 39.26 11.40
C LEU A 9 -6.28 38.61 12.64
N ARG A 10 -6.49 37.31 12.80
CA ARG A 10 -5.71 36.44 13.73
C ARG A 10 -6.08 34.99 13.46
N ALA A 11 -5.61 34.43 12.36
CA ALA A 11 -5.59 32.99 12.12
C ALA A 11 -4.62 32.67 10.97
N VAL A 12 -3.35 33.09 11.09
CA VAL A 12 -2.23 32.58 10.30
C VAL A 12 -1.01 32.77 11.18
N ALA A 13 -0.76 31.85 12.10
CA ALA A 13 0.52 31.64 12.78
C ALA A 13 0.36 30.59 13.88
N ALA A 14 0.22 29.32 13.53
CA ALA A 14 0.47 28.18 14.42
C ALA A 14 0.41 26.84 13.63
N LEU A 15 1.34 26.64 12.71
CA LEU A 15 1.59 25.34 12.08
C LEU A 15 3.08 25.25 11.71
N ALA A 16 3.91 25.31 12.73
CA ALA A 16 5.34 24.95 12.63
C ALA A 16 5.86 24.67 14.04
N ALA A 17 5.46 23.55 14.63
CA ALA A 17 6.15 22.93 15.78
C ALA A 17 5.41 21.64 16.15
N GLY A 18 5.81 20.50 15.59
CA GLY A 18 5.20 19.20 15.92
C GLY A 18 5.94 18.00 15.34
N ALA A 19 7.17 18.17 14.91
CA ALA A 19 8.00 17.06 14.45
C ALA A 19 9.34 17.09 15.19
N MET A 20 9.35 16.73 16.47
CA MET A 20 10.55 16.36 17.22
C MET A 20 10.10 15.83 18.58
N MET A 21 10.27 14.54 18.78
CA MET A 21 10.83 13.90 19.97
C MET A 21 10.43 12.43 20.03
N LEU A 22 11.31 11.61 19.53
CA LEU A 22 11.63 10.30 20.10
C LEU A 22 13.01 9.90 19.56
N ALA A 23 14.03 10.61 20.07
CA ALA A 23 15.40 10.13 20.01
C ALA A 23 15.87 10.01 21.47
N GLY A 24 15.86 8.79 21.96
CA GLY A 24 16.48 8.37 23.22
C GLY A 24 17.86 7.83 23.00
N SER A 25 18.85 8.67 23.32
CA SER A 25 20.18 8.39 23.83
C SER A 25 21.06 7.26 23.28
N GLY A 26 22.19 7.68 22.70
CA GLY A 26 23.37 6.87 22.45
C GLY A 26 24.49 7.70 21.85
N CYS A 27 25.11 8.62 22.65
CA CYS A 27 26.34 9.27 22.27
C CYS A 27 27.51 8.29 22.35
N ALA A 28 28.28 8.14 21.27
CA ALA A 28 29.68 7.80 21.33
C ALA A 28 30.43 8.50 20.19
N SER A 29 31.47 9.21 20.59
CA SER A 29 32.30 10.14 19.87
C SER A 29 33.06 9.55 18.68
N LEU A 30 33.25 10.42 17.67
CA LEU A 30 34.20 10.31 16.57
C LEU A 30 35.65 10.37 17.08
N ASN A 31 36.50 9.46 16.66
CA ASN A 31 37.81 9.79 16.14
C ASN A 31 38.40 8.68 15.24
N GLY A 32 38.99 9.10 14.20
CA GLY A 32 39.49 8.71 12.96
C GLY A 32 40.37 7.48 12.78
N ASN A 33 40.43 7.20 11.52
CA ASN A 33 41.52 6.69 10.68
C ASN A 33 41.42 5.22 10.20
N GLY A 34 41.19 5.11 8.90
CA GLY A 34 41.86 4.22 7.95
C GLY A 34 41.70 2.71 8.11
N GLY A 35 40.94 2.09 7.20
CA GLY A 35 41.04 0.65 7.01
C GLY A 35 39.85 0.06 6.25
N ASN A 36 40.07 -0.30 5.01
CA ASN A 36 39.20 -0.99 4.08
C ASN A 36 38.50 -2.22 4.71
N GLY A 37 37.18 -2.23 4.76
CA GLY A 37 36.41 -3.38 5.21
C GLY A 37 34.92 -3.10 5.01
N THR A 38 34.35 -3.63 3.94
CA THR A 38 32.91 -3.60 3.63
C THR A 38 32.10 -4.35 4.70
N ASN A 39 31.67 -3.63 5.73
CA ASN A 39 30.58 -4.04 6.61
C ASN A 39 29.59 -2.89 6.65
N GLY A 40 28.65 -2.87 5.70
CA GLY A 40 27.53 -1.95 5.70
C GLY A 40 26.66 -2.21 6.91
N THR A 41 26.57 -1.24 7.81
CA THR A 41 25.55 -1.19 8.86
C THR A 41 24.19 -1.18 8.17
N PRO A 42 23.24 -2.10 8.50
CA PRO A 42 21.93 -2.09 7.92
C PRO A 42 21.22 -0.77 8.27
N GLN A 43 20.93 0.07 7.29
CA GLN A 43 20.14 1.27 7.49
C GLN A 43 18.68 0.87 7.69
N ASN A 44 18.07 1.24 8.83
CA ASN A 44 16.63 1.21 8.99
C ASN A 44 16.03 2.25 8.03
N SER A 45 15.37 1.77 7.00
CA SER A 45 14.63 2.58 6.03
C SER A 45 13.16 2.16 6.06
N ASP A 46 12.30 2.91 5.40
CA ASP A 46 10.89 2.52 5.25
C ASP A 46 10.69 1.16 4.57
N LYS A 47 11.69 0.65 3.88
CA LYS A 47 11.63 -0.63 3.18
C LYS A 47 12.36 -1.77 3.91
N VAL A 48 13.28 -1.48 4.83
CA VAL A 48 14.11 -2.49 5.48
C VAL A 48 14.28 -2.17 6.96
N GLN A 49 14.08 -3.17 7.81
CA GLN A 49 14.31 -3.06 9.25
C GLN A 49 15.06 -4.28 9.76
N THR A 50 16.11 -4.05 10.56
CA THR A 50 16.91 -5.13 11.15
C THR A 50 16.71 -5.17 12.66
N PHE A 51 16.47 -6.36 13.18
CA PHE A 51 16.32 -6.68 14.60
C PHE A 51 17.50 -7.55 15.03
N THR A 52 18.25 -7.07 16.00
CA THR A 52 19.38 -7.78 16.56
C THR A 52 19.11 -8.13 18.02
N PRO A 53 19.55 -9.31 18.50
CA PRO A 53 19.41 -9.68 19.91
C PRO A 53 20.08 -8.64 20.82
N SER A 54 19.34 -8.17 21.83
CA SER A 54 19.84 -7.14 22.77
C SER A 54 20.98 -7.64 23.67
N GLY A 55 21.12 -8.94 23.85
CA GLY A 55 22.04 -9.59 24.82
C GLY A 55 23.40 -10.00 24.27
N GLY A 56 23.75 -9.68 23.01
CA GLY A 56 25.04 -10.08 22.47
C GLY A 56 25.10 -10.28 20.96
N LYS A 57 26.12 -11.02 20.49
CA LYS A 57 26.31 -11.31 19.07
C LYS A 57 25.27 -12.35 18.61
N ALA A 58 24.57 -12.03 17.51
CA ALA A 58 23.64 -12.97 16.91
C ALA A 58 24.32 -14.28 16.48
N SER A 59 23.64 -15.42 16.70
CA SER A 59 24.11 -16.74 16.29
C SER A 59 24.00 -16.96 14.78
N ALA A 60 23.02 -16.29 14.14
CA ALA A 60 22.81 -16.28 12.70
C ALA A 60 21.99 -15.02 12.33
N THR A 61 21.92 -14.71 11.03
CA THR A 61 21.05 -13.67 10.48
C THR A 61 20.14 -14.27 9.42
N LEU A 62 18.85 -13.97 9.49
CA LEU A 62 17.84 -14.34 8.49
C LEU A 62 17.43 -13.12 7.70
N ASN A 63 17.38 -13.26 6.38
CA ASN A 63 16.86 -12.24 5.47
C ASN A 63 15.45 -12.65 5.04
N ILE A 64 14.44 -11.86 5.41
CA ILE A 64 13.02 -12.23 5.28
C ILE A 64 12.31 -11.26 4.35
N ALA A 65 11.66 -11.76 3.30
CA ALA A 65 10.69 -10.99 2.54
C ALA A 65 9.38 -10.91 3.34
N SER A 66 8.99 -9.72 3.78
CA SER A 66 7.91 -9.51 4.73
C SER A 66 6.84 -8.59 4.18
N GLY A 67 5.57 -8.89 4.46
CA GLY A 67 4.49 -7.95 4.20
C GLY A 67 4.69 -6.62 4.95
N SER A 68 4.29 -5.51 4.35
CA SER A 68 4.48 -4.17 4.92
C SER A 68 3.70 -3.96 6.22
N GLU A 69 2.59 -4.66 6.39
CA GLU A 69 1.76 -4.69 7.61
C GLU A 69 2.50 -5.26 8.84
N ASN A 70 3.62 -5.97 8.63
CA ASN A 70 4.41 -6.50 9.75
C ASN A 70 5.29 -5.44 10.44
N ARG A 71 5.30 -4.19 9.97
CA ARG A 71 5.91 -3.08 10.71
C ARG A 71 5.25 -2.86 12.08
N GLU A 72 3.95 -3.03 12.16
CA GLU A 72 3.19 -2.84 13.41
C GLU A 72 3.58 -3.83 14.50
N VAL A 73 4.15 -4.99 14.12
CA VAL A 73 4.55 -6.05 15.06
C VAL A 73 6.05 -6.05 15.38
N ALA A 74 6.74 -4.94 15.14
CA ALA A 74 8.19 -4.79 15.40
C ALA A 74 8.58 -5.18 16.83
N ALA A 75 7.75 -4.89 17.84
CA ALA A 75 8.00 -5.28 19.23
C ALA A 75 8.01 -6.81 19.40
N ALA A 76 7.08 -7.53 18.77
CA ALA A 76 7.06 -8.99 18.79
C ALA A 76 8.30 -9.59 18.09
N VAL A 77 8.72 -9.00 16.96
CA VAL A 77 9.92 -9.42 16.23
C VAL A 77 11.18 -9.22 17.07
N GLN A 78 11.30 -8.09 17.77
CA GLN A 78 12.43 -7.84 18.66
C GLN A 78 12.46 -8.84 19.83
N LYS A 79 11.32 -9.14 20.44
CA LYS A 79 11.22 -10.17 21.48
C LYS A 79 11.67 -11.55 20.98
N ALA A 80 11.23 -11.91 19.78
CA ALA A 80 11.64 -13.19 19.17
C ALA A 80 13.14 -13.21 18.82
N ALA A 81 13.71 -12.10 18.36
CA ALA A 81 15.15 -11.99 18.12
C ALA A 81 15.95 -12.13 19.43
N ASP A 82 15.51 -11.47 20.51
CA ASP A 82 16.13 -11.56 21.84
C ASP A 82 16.08 -12.98 22.40
N GLU A 83 14.94 -13.66 22.30
CA GLU A 83 14.75 -15.01 22.83
C GLU A 83 15.49 -16.09 22.01
N SER A 84 15.46 -15.97 20.68
CA SER A 84 16.09 -16.96 19.80
C SER A 84 17.61 -16.78 19.67
N GLY A 85 18.14 -15.58 19.96
CA GLY A 85 19.52 -15.21 19.65
C GLY A 85 19.81 -15.09 18.14
N VAL A 86 18.78 -14.94 17.30
CA VAL A 86 18.88 -14.82 15.85
C VAL A 86 18.55 -13.38 15.42
N ALA A 87 19.43 -12.77 14.63
CA ALA A 87 19.14 -11.51 13.99
C ALA A 87 18.22 -11.72 12.77
N VAL A 88 17.31 -10.79 12.52
CA VAL A 88 16.46 -10.84 11.34
C VAL A 88 16.42 -9.49 10.64
N THR A 89 16.47 -9.52 9.32
CA THR A 89 16.25 -8.36 8.47
C THR A 89 14.94 -8.55 7.73
N LEU A 90 13.94 -7.72 8.03
CA LEU A 90 12.66 -7.70 7.33
C LEU A 90 12.76 -6.74 6.15
N ASN A 91 12.49 -7.24 4.94
CA ASN A 91 12.37 -6.45 3.72
C ASN A 91 10.88 -6.29 3.43
N TYR A 92 10.34 -5.09 3.67
CA TYR A 92 8.91 -4.81 3.55
C TYR A 92 8.50 -4.60 2.10
N MET A 93 7.50 -5.39 1.66
CA MET A 93 6.97 -5.33 0.30
C MET A 93 5.52 -5.81 0.27
N GLY A 94 4.86 -5.69 -0.88
CA GLY A 94 3.52 -6.27 -1.09
C GLY A 94 3.57 -7.79 -1.11
N SER A 95 2.49 -8.45 -0.66
CA SER A 95 2.43 -9.92 -0.65
C SER A 95 2.51 -10.54 -2.05
N LEU A 96 2.09 -9.81 -3.09
CA LEU A 96 2.26 -10.25 -4.48
C LEU A 96 3.72 -10.14 -4.95
N ASP A 97 4.49 -9.18 -4.44
CA ASP A 97 5.93 -9.12 -4.70
C ASP A 97 6.66 -10.28 -4.02
N ILE A 98 6.21 -10.69 -2.80
CA ILE A 98 6.70 -11.90 -2.12
C ILE A 98 6.40 -13.15 -2.96
N MET A 99 5.18 -13.25 -3.50
CA MET A 99 4.78 -14.34 -4.40
C MET A 99 5.69 -14.39 -5.63
N ALA A 100 5.92 -13.25 -6.29
CA ALA A 100 6.81 -13.17 -7.45
C ALA A 100 8.27 -13.53 -7.10
N ALA A 101 8.75 -13.17 -5.90
CA ALA A 101 10.06 -13.61 -5.41
C ALA A 101 10.13 -15.13 -5.25
N LEU A 102 9.06 -15.77 -4.76
CA LEU A 102 8.97 -17.25 -4.64
C LEU A 102 8.98 -17.95 -6.00
N GLU A 103 8.25 -17.43 -6.99
CA GLU A 103 8.29 -17.92 -8.38
C GLU A 103 9.74 -17.94 -8.91
N ASN A 104 10.56 -16.97 -8.50
CA ASN A 104 11.98 -16.86 -8.81
C ASN A 104 12.91 -17.62 -7.82
N GLY A 105 12.38 -18.50 -6.98
CA GLY A 105 13.17 -19.30 -6.04
C GLY A 105 13.62 -18.53 -4.80
N GLY A 106 12.85 -17.53 -4.37
CA GLY A 106 13.14 -16.70 -3.19
C GLY A 106 14.11 -15.57 -3.48
N VAL A 107 14.11 -15.04 -4.70
CA VAL A 107 15.01 -13.95 -5.13
C VAL A 107 14.21 -12.81 -5.77
N SER A 108 14.49 -11.56 -5.39
CA SER A 108 13.93 -10.37 -6.02
C SER A 108 14.93 -9.22 -5.97
N GLY A 109 15.09 -8.46 -7.05
CA GLY A 109 15.97 -7.28 -7.12
C GLY A 109 17.43 -7.55 -6.70
N GLY A 110 17.96 -8.75 -6.98
CA GLY A 110 19.30 -9.17 -6.54
C GLY A 110 19.39 -9.59 -5.06
N THR A 111 18.31 -9.50 -4.30
CA THR A 111 18.24 -9.93 -2.89
C THR A 111 17.71 -11.36 -2.80
N THR A 112 18.40 -12.19 -2.01
CA THR A 112 18.01 -13.56 -1.73
C THR A 112 17.40 -13.65 -0.33
N TYR A 113 16.22 -14.26 -0.21
CA TYR A 113 15.50 -14.37 1.05
C TYR A 113 15.58 -15.79 1.64
N ASP A 114 15.85 -15.88 2.94
CA ASP A 114 15.92 -17.15 3.69
C ASP A 114 14.54 -17.60 4.17
N ALA A 115 13.62 -16.67 4.27
CA ALA A 115 12.23 -16.93 4.65
C ALA A 115 11.29 -15.91 3.98
N VAL A 116 10.00 -16.26 3.94
CA VAL A 116 8.92 -15.38 3.48
C VAL A 116 7.87 -15.25 4.56
N TRP A 117 7.31 -14.04 4.67
CA TRP A 117 6.27 -13.73 5.65
C TRP A 117 5.18 -12.85 5.01
N PRO A 118 4.40 -13.39 4.06
CA PRO A 118 3.28 -12.68 3.46
C PRO A 118 2.10 -12.57 4.45
N ALA A 119 1.14 -11.71 4.12
CA ALA A 119 -0.06 -11.55 4.93
C ALA A 119 -0.98 -12.78 4.89
N SER A 120 -0.94 -13.59 3.82
CA SER A 120 -1.80 -14.77 3.68
C SER A 120 -1.05 -15.93 3.06
N SER A 121 -1.37 -17.14 3.51
CA SER A 121 -0.86 -18.42 2.98
C SER A 121 -1.21 -18.64 1.50
N MET A 122 -2.23 -17.99 0.97
CA MET A 122 -2.57 -18.07 -0.45
C MET A 122 -1.40 -17.65 -1.36
N TRP A 123 -0.59 -16.67 -0.93
CA TRP A 123 0.56 -16.19 -1.73
C TRP A 123 1.73 -17.19 -1.76
N ILE A 124 1.91 -17.95 -0.68
CA ILE A 124 2.84 -19.08 -0.68
C ILE A 124 2.32 -20.16 -1.63
N SER A 125 1.03 -20.51 -1.52
CA SER A 125 0.42 -21.55 -2.37
C SER A 125 0.46 -21.22 -3.85
N MET A 126 0.36 -19.94 -4.21
CA MET A 126 0.43 -19.47 -5.60
C MET A 126 1.86 -19.35 -6.12
N GLY A 127 2.79 -18.83 -5.30
CA GLY A 127 4.14 -18.47 -5.74
C GLY A 127 5.18 -19.59 -5.59
N ASP A 128 4.99 -20.52 -4.66
CA ASP A 128 5.98 -21.57 -4.40
C ASP A 128 5.84 -22.76 -5.36
N THR A 129 5.92 -22.48 -6.66
CA THR A 129 5.84 -23.49 -7.72
C THR A 129 7.02 -24.49 -7.70
N LYS A 130 8.10 -24.13 -7.02
CA LYS A 130 9.31 -24.98 -6.85
C LYS A 130 9.31 -25.78 -5.55
N HIS A 131 8.26 -25.61 -4.71
CA HIS A 131 8.11 -26.28 -3.42
C HIS A 131 9.32 -26.06 -2.47
N LEU A 132 9.88 -24.85 -2.47
CA LEU A 132 11.00 -24.47 -1.62
C LEU A 132 10.56 -24.08 -0.20
N VAL A 133 9.32 -23.61 -0.02
CA VAL A 133 8.84 -23.19 1.30
C VAL A 133 8.58 -24.39 2.18
N LYS A 134 9.23 -24.42 3.34
CA LYS A 134 9.11 -25.46 4.37
C LYS A 134 8.66 -24.84 5.69
N ASP A 135 8.05 -25.66 6.51
CA ASP A 135 7.70 -25.34 7.90
C ASP A 135 6.90 -24.02 8.03
N ALA A 136 6.08 -23.67 7.03
CA ALA A 136 5.23 -22.48 7.07
C ALA A 136 4.18 -22.61 8.18
N ALA A 137 4.13 -21.62 9.08
CA ALA A 137 3.17 -21.59 10.18
C ALA A 137 2.63 -20.18 10.39
N SER A 138 1.31 -20.08 10.67
CA SER A 138 0.67 -18.82 11.00
C SER A 138 1.28 -18.21 12.27
N THR A 139 1.61 -16.93 12.24
CA THR A 139 2.12 -16.18 13.40
C THR A 139 1.00 -15.48 14.16
N SER A 140 0.01 -15.01 13.44
CA SER A 140 -1.15 -14.29 13.97
C SER A 140 -2.22 -14.17 12.89
N THR A 141 -3.44 -13.77 13.27
CA THR A 141 -4.53 -13.53 12.32
C THR A 141 -5.07 -12.12 12.45
N THR A 142 -5.65 -11.60 11.35
CA THR A 142 -6.37 -10.33 11.34
C THR A 142 -7.46 -10.34 10.26
N PRO A 143 -8.72 -10.01 10.60
CA PRO A 143 -9.79 -9.90 9.61
C PRO A 143 -9.61 -8.65 8.73
N ILE A 144 -10.20 -8.68 7.52
CA ILE A 144 -10.38 -7.50 6.66
C ILE A 144 -11.70 -6.83 7.03
N VAL A 145 -11.67 -5.52 7.28
CA VAL A 145 -12.82 -4.75 7.72
C VAL A 145 -12.90 -3.40 7.01
N PHE A 146 -14.06 -2.74 7.08
CA PHE A 146 -14.15 -1.30 6.83
C PHE A 146 -13.83 -0.56 8.12
N GLY A 147 -12.78 0.27 8.11
CA GLY A 147 -12.60 1.32 9.10
C GLY A 147 -13.32 2.57 8.58
N ILE A 148 -14.49 2.87 9.11
CA ILE A 148 -15.36 3.95 8.62
C ILE A 148 -15.43 5.10 9.63
N GLU A 149 -15.44 6.33 9.14
CA GLU A 149 -15.67 7.51 9.96
C GLU A 149 -17.00 7.40 10.72
N LYS A 150 -16.99 7.71 12.03
CA LYS A 150 -18.15 7.50 12.90
C LYS A 150 -19.39 8.25 12.41
N SER A 151 -19.24 9.50 11.99
CA SER A 151 -20.35 10.32 11.48
C SER A 151 -20.97 9.70 10.23
N LYS A 152 -20.13 9.16 9.34
CA LYS A 152 -20.55 8.46 8.11
C LYS A 152 -21.26 7.15 8.43
N ALA A 153 -20.77 6.35 9.37
CA ALA A 153 -21.44 5.11 9.78
C ALA A 153 -22.84 5.39 10.37
N VAL A 154 -22.99 6.48 11.14
CA VAL A 154 -24.30 6.90 11.68
C VAL A 154 -25.21 7.41 10.57
N GLU A 155 -24.72 8.22 9.64
CA GLU A 155 -25.46 8.70 8.47
C GLU A 155 -26.03 7.55 7.63
N LEU A 156 -25.22 6.49 7.41
CA LEU A 156 -25.62 5.29 6.67
C LEU A 156 -26.53 4.35 7.50
N GLY A 157 -26.72 4.61 8.78
CA GLY A 157 -27.50 3.74 9.69
C GLY A 157 -26.75 2.46 10.07
N TRP A 158 -25.45 2.36 9.84
CA TRP A 158 -24.58 1.22 10.16
C TRP A 158 -24.07 1.24 11.59
N ALA A 159 -24.21 2.39 12.26
CA ALA A 159 -24.00 2.54 13.69
C ALA A 159 -25.11 3.39 14.31
N ASP A 160 -25.29 3.27 15.61
CA ASP A 160 -26.12 4.21 16.36
C ASP A 160 -25.29 5.47 16.79
N ALA A 161 -25.93 6.45 17.40
CA ALA A 161 -25.28 7.68 17.82
C ALA A 161 -24.14 7.47 18.83
N SER A 162 -24.15 6.34 19.57
CA SER A 162 -23.06 5.97 20.48
C SER A 162 -21.84 5.40 19.76
N GLY A 163 -21.99 5.00 18.49
CA GLY A 163 -20.98 4.32 17.69
C GLY A 163 -21.06 2.79 17.74
N LYS A 164 -22.12 2.24 18.31
CA LYS A 164 -22.35 0.80 18.29
C LYS A 164 -22.77 0.36 16.88
N THR A 165 -21.94 -0.46 16.25
CA THR A 165 -22.15 -0.96 14.88
C THR A 165 -23.27 -1.99 14.80
N LYS A 166 -23.91 -2.07 13.64
CA LYS A 166 -24.94 -3.05 13.26
C LYS A 166 -24.39 -4.00 12.20
N PRO A 167 -24.99 -5.17 11.99
CA PRO A 167 -24.69 -6.01 10.82
C PRO A 167 -24.91 -5.24 9.52
N VAL A 168 -23.93 -5.28 8.61
CA VAL A 168 -23.95 -4.63 7.30
C VAL A 168 -23.62 -5.68 6.25
N ALA A 169 -24.53 -5.94 5.30
CA ALA A 169 -24.28 -6.87 4.21
C ALA A 169 -23.48 -6.20 3.09
N THR A 170 -22.82 -6.99 2.25
CA THR A 170 -22.09 -6.46 1.08
C THR A 170 -23.03 -5.71 0.12
N THR A 171 -24.29 -6.10 0.03
CA THR A 171 -25.33 -5.39 -0.74
C THR A 171 -25.63 -4.00 -0.19
N ASP A 172 -25.66 -3.82 1.14
CA ASP A 172 -25.85 -2.51 1.77
C ASP A 172 -24.70 -1.55 1.41
N ILE A 173 -23.47 -2.09 1.30
CA ILE A 173 -22.30 -1.34 0.87
C ILE A 173 -22.45 -0.90 -0.59
N ILE A 174 -22.91 -1.80 -1.48
CA ILE A 174 -23.19 -1.46 -2.88
C ILE A 174 -24.23 -0.34 -2.97
N ASP A 175 -25.30 -0.42 -2.20
CA ASP A 175 -26.37 0.58 -2.18
C ASP A 175 -25.85 1.95 -1.71
N ALA A 176 -25.00 1.98 -0.69
CA ALA A 176 -24.37 3.21 -0.22
C ALA A 176 -23.43 3.81 -1.28
N VAL A 177 -22.65 2.98 -2.00
CA VAL A 177 -21.77 3.42 -3.08
C VAL A 177 -22.58 3.94 -4.28
N THR A 178 -23.55 3.16 -4.75
CA THR A 178 -24.34 3.51 -5.96
C THR A 178 -25.24 4.72 -5.77
N SER A 179 -25.69 4.97 -4.52
CA SER A 179 -26.39 6.20 -4.16
C SER A 179 -25.45 7.40 -3.93
N GLY A 180 -24.13 7.25 -4.08
CA GLY A 180 -23.15 8.30 -3.90
C GLY A 180 -22.91 8.71 -2.45
N LYS A 181 -23.41 7.94 -1.48
CA LYS A 181 -23.29 8.24 -0.04
C LYS A 181 -21.99 7.74 0.59
N LEU A 182 -21.32 6.78 -0.05
CA LEU A 182 -20.08 6.19 0.45
C LEU A 182 -19.01 6.18 -0.63
N LYS A 183 -17.83 6.67 -0.29
CA LYS A 183 -16.57 6.42 -0.98
C LYS A 183 -15.58 5.84 0.01
N PHE A 184 -14.69 4.98 -0.44
CA PHE A 184 -13.71 4.36 0.43
C PHE A 184 -12.35 4.19 -0.26
N SER A 185 -11.31 4.08 0.55
CA SER A 185 -9.98 3.77 0.09
C SER A 185 -9.71 2.28 0.26
N MET A 186 -9.05 1.66 -0.72
CA MET A 186 -8.71 0.23 -0.69
C MET A 186 -7.40 0.01 -1.45
N THR A 187 -6.57 -0.92 -1.00
CA THR A 187 -5.38 -1.29 -1.78
C THR A 187 -5.76 -2.00 -3.07
N SER A 188 -4.89 -1.91 -4.09
CA SER A 188 -5.07 -2.67 -5.33
C SER A 188 -5.03 -4.17 -5.07
N ALA A 189 -6.02 -4.91 -5.57
CA ALA A 189 -6.07 -6.36 -5.40
C ALA A 189 -4.92 -7.10 -6.12
N THR A 190 -4.27 -6.47 -7.11
CA THR A 190 -3.14 -7.04 -7.82
C THR A 190 -1.77 -6.61 -7.27
N GLN A 191 -1.75 -5.95 -6.09
CA GLN A 191 -0.49 -5.54 -5.45
C GLN A 191 -0.44 -5.83 -3.95
N SER A 192 -1.56 -5.77 -3.25
CA SER A 192 -1.61 -5.92 -1.81
C SER A 192 -2.64 -6.95 -1.37
N ASN A 193 -2.29 -7.72 -0.35
CA ASN A 193 -3.18 -8.74 0.19
C ASN A 193 -4.50 -8.18 0.72
N SER A 194 -4.52 -7.01 1.38
CA SER A 194 -5.78 -6.49 1.94
C SER A 194 -6.81 -6.21 0.83
N GLY A 195 -6.38 -5.69 -0.31
CA GLY A 195 -7.23 -5.49 -1.48
C GLY A 195 -7.66 -6.79 -2.15
N ALA A 196 -6.72 -7.73 -2.35
CA ALA A 196 -7.03 -9.04 -2.91
C ALA A 196 -8.04 -9.80 -2.04
N SER A 197 -7.77 -9.85 -0.74
CA SER A 197 -8.63 -10.54 0.23
C SER A 197 -10.02 -9.90 0.35
N ALA A 198 -10.09 -8.55 0.37
CA ALA A 198 -11.36 -7.83 0.35
C ALA A 198 -12.17 -8.13 -0.91
N TYR A 199 -11.53 -8.04 -2.08
CA TYR A 199 -12.17 -8.33 -3.37
C TYR A 199 -12.71 -9.77 -3.42
N LEU A 200 -11.91 -10.75 -3.01
CA LEU A 200 -12.35 -12.16 -2.95
C LEU A 200 -13.51 -12.35 -1.97
N ALA A 201 -13.49 -11.67 -0.81
CA ALA A 201 -14.58 -11.72 0.15
C ALA A 201 -15.87 -11.12 -0.42
N PHE A 202 -15.81 -9.95 -1.04
CA PHE A 202 -16.96 -9.32 -1.69
C PHE A 202 -17.53 -10.20 -2.80
N ALA A 203 -16.68 -10.72 -3.68
CA ALA A 203 -17.12 -11.61 -4.75
C ALA A 203 -17.79 -12.88 -4.19
N THR A 204 -17.19 -13.53 -3.19
CA THR A 204 -17.74 -14.73 -2.55
C THR A 204 -19.08 -14.44 -1.87
N ALA A 205 -19.18 -13.37 -1.06
CA ALA A 205 -20.41 -12.97 -0.39
C ALA A 205 -21.56 -12.72 -1.39
N LEU A 206 -21.26 -12.04 -2.48
CA LEU A 206 -22.24 -11.70 -3.53
C LEU A 206 -22.73 -12.91 -4.35
N THR A 207 -22.04 -14.07 -4.29
CA THR A 207 -22.59 -15.31 -4.85
C THR A 207 -23.80 -15.83 -4.05
N GLY A 208 -23.90 -15.45 -2.77
CA GLY A 208 -24.90 -15.99 -1.83
C GLY A 208 -24.66 -17.46 -1.43
N LYS A 209 -23.52 -18.06 -1.83
CA LYS A 209 -23.14 -19.44 -1.53
C LYS A 209 -22.25 -19.49 -0.29
N ASN A 210 -22.24 -20.64 0.39
CA ASN A 210 -21.30 -20.90 1.50
C ASN A 210 -20.07 -21.73 1.01
N GLU A 211 -19.74 -21.61 -0.26
CA GLU A 211 -18.65 -22.35 -0.94
C GLU A 211 -17.57 -21.36 -1.39
N PRO A 212 -16.33 -21.84 -1.59
CA PRO A 212 -15.31 -21.02 -2.21
C PRO A 212 -15.73 -20.53 -3.59
N LEU A 213 -15.29 -19.33 -3.97
CA LEU A 213 -15.49 -18.78 -5.30
C LEU A 213 -14.95 -19.74 -6.37
N SER A 214 -15.72 -19.96 -7.43
CA SER A 214 -15.37 -20.85 -8.54
C SER A 214 -15.07 -20.06 -9.83
N ALA A 215 -14.47 -20.73 -10.81
CA ALA A 215 -14.24 -20.15 -12.14
C ALA A 215 -15.58 -19.79 -12.85
N ASP A 216 -16.64 -20.58 -12.65
CA ASP A 216 -17.95 -20.31 -13.20
C ASP A 216 -18.60 -19.07 -12.57
N ASP A 217 -18.40 -18.87 -11.26
CA ASP A 217 -18.86 -17.65 -10.58
C ASP A 217 -18.19 -16.41 -11.17
N LEU A 218 -16.88 -16.47 -11.46
CA LEU A 218 -16.14 -15.37 -12.07
C LEU A 218 -16.62 -15.02 -13.49
N ASN A 219 -17.19 -15.97 -14.21
CA ASN A 219 -17.76 -15.76 -15.54
C ASN A 219 -19.23 -15.27 -15.50
N ASN A 220 -19.83 -15.20 -14.32
CA ASN A 220 -21.19 -14.72 -14.14
C ASN A 220 -21.28 -13.20 -14.27
N THR A 221 -21.97 -12.71 -15.30
CA THR A 221 -22.07 -11.26 -15.61
C THR A 221 -22.84 -10.46 -14.54
N ASP A 222 -23.81 -11.07 -13.84
CA ASP A 222 -24.52 -10.43 -12.73
C ASP A 222 -23.59 -10.21 -11.53
N LEU A 223 -22.80 -11.24 -11.17
CA LEU A 223 -21.79 -11.12 -10.13
C LEU A 223 -20.74 -10.06 -10.50
N GLN A 224 -20.21 -10.09 -11.72
CA GLN A 224 -19.25 -9.10 -12.20
C GLN A 224 -19.82 -7.67 -12.11
N SER A 225 -21.10 -7.49 -12.49
CA SER A 225 -21.76 -6.18 -12.43
C SER A 225 -21.91 -5.67 -11.00
N LYS A 226 -22.27 -6.54 -10.03
CA LYS A 226 -22.37 -6.20 -8.61
C LYS A 226 -21.01 -5.84 -8.02
N VAL A 227 -19.98 -6.65 -8.28
CA VAL A 227 -18.61 -6.36 -7.82
C VAL A 227 -18.09 -5.05 -8.42
N ALA A 228 -18.28 -4.83 -9.71
CA ALA A 228 -17.89 -3.57 -10.35
C ALA A 228 -18.63 -2.36 -9.76
N ALA A 229 -19.93 -2.51 -9.42
CA ALA A 229 -20.71 -1.46 -8.76
C ALA A 229 -20.12 -1.11 -7.38
N LEU A 230 -19.71 -2.10 -6.58
CA LEU A 230 -19.04 -1.89 -5.30
C LEU A 230 -17.69 -1.19 -5.49
N LEU A 231 -16.86 -1.66 -6.43
CA LEU A 231 -15.52 -1.11 -6.67
C LEU A 231 -15.53 0.32 -7.25
N LYS A 232 -16.66 0.80 -7.78
CA LYS A 232 -16.82 2.24 -8.13
C LYS A 232 -16.69 3.16 -6.92
N GLY A 233 -16.93 2.65 -5.70
CA GLY A 233 -16.74 3.39 -4.46
C GLY A 233 -15.27 3.62 -4.09
N VAL A 234 -14.33 2.96 -4.75
CA VAL A 234 -12.90 3.19 -4.50
C VAL A 234 -12.52 4.58 -5.01
N ASP A 235 -12.29 5.48 -4.08
CA ASP A 235 -11.88 6.87 -4.35
C ASP A 235 -10.36 7.00 -4.42
N ARG A 236 -9.65 6.20 -3.63
CA ARG A 236 -8.19 6.17 -3.58
C ARG A 236 -7.68 4.75 -3.47
N SER A 237 -6.66 4.43 -4.23
CA SER A 237 -5.97 3.14 -4.16
C SER A 237 -4.55 3.27 -3.62
N SER A 238 -3.99 2.17 -3.17
CA SER A 238 -2.61 2.03 -2.69
C SER A 238 -2.08 0.63 -3.00
N GLY A 239 -0.78 0.53 -3.23
CA GLY A 239 -0.07 -0.75 -3.31
C GLY A 239 0.37 -1.32 -1.96
N SER A 240 0.14 -0.60 -0.85
CA SER A 240 0.56 -0.97 0.51
C SER A 240 -0.54 -0.67 1.53
N SER A 241 -0.88 -1.67 2.35
CA SER A 241 -1.89 -1.57 3.41
C SER A 241 -1.48 -0.59 4.51
N ASP A 242 -0.18 -0.57 4.85
CA ASP A 242 0.36 0.33 5.89
C ASP A 242 0.37 1.78 5.40
N TRP A 243 0.81 2.02 4.16
CA TRP A 243 0.75 3.37 3.59
C TRP A 243 -0.70 3.87 3.44
N LEU A 244 -1.66 2.99 3.10
CA LEU A 244 -3.09 3.35 3.05
C LEU A 244 -3.57 3.86 4.42
N LYS A 245 -3.19 3.18 5.49
CA LYS A 245 -3.47 3.60 6.87
C LYS A 245 -2.84 4.97 7.16
N ASP A 246 -1.55 5.17 6.84
CA ASP A 246 -0.85 6.43 7.11
C ASP A 246 -1.48 7.59 6.34
N MET A 247 -1.89 7.37 5.09
CA MET A 247 -2.59 8.36 4.27
C MET A 247 -3.92 8.79 4.91
N VAL A 248 -4.71 7.84 5.41
CA VAL A 248 -5.99 8.13 6.07
C VAL A 248 -5.77 8.89 7.38
N VAL A 249 -4.80 8.47 8.19
CA VAL A 249 -4.46 9.14 9.46
C VAL A 249 -3.96 10.57 9.24
N ALA A 250 -3.18 10.80 8.19
CA ALA A 250 -2.68 12.14 7.85
C ALA A 250 -3.80 13.07 7.32
N ASN A 251 -4.94 12.53 6.89
CA ASN A 251 -6.03 13.28 6.28
C ASN A 251 -7.40 12.79 6.80
N PRO A 252 -7.67 12.88 8.10
CA PRO A 252 -8.81 12.23 8.73
C PRO A 252 -10.17 12.72 8.21
N ASP A 253 -10.25 13.99 7.78
CA ASP A 253 -11.51 14.61 7.30
C ASP A 253 -11.78 14.38 5.80
N ARG A 254 -10.92 13.62 5.12
CA ARG A 254 -10.99 13.46 3.67
C ARG A 254 -11.64 12.17 3.22
N PHE A 255 -11.49 11.11 4.00
CA PHE A 255 -11.87 9.76 3.61
C PHE A 255 -13.03 9.26 4.44
N ASP A 256 -14.14 8.87 3.82
CA ASP A 256 -15.28 8.27 4.52
C ASP A 256 -14.91 6.95 5.19
N ALA A 257 -14.09 6.13 4.51
CA ALA A 257 -13.68 4.82 5.00
C ALA A 257 -12.39 4.31 4.34
N MET A 258 -11.73 3.35 4.98
CA MET A 258 -10.72 2.49 4.38
C MET A 258 -11.06 1.01 4.55
N VAL A 259 -10.81 0.20 3.51
CA VAL A 259 -10.84 -1.26 3.62
C VAL A 259 -9.42 -1.74 3.93
N ASN A 260 -9.23 -2.31 5.11
CA ASN A 260 -7.91 -2.71 5.58
C ASN A 260 -8.00 -3.83 6.64
N TYR A 261 -6.86 -4.30 7.12
CA TYR A 261 -6.80 -5.20 8.26
C TYR A 261 -7.38 -4.54 9.52
N GLU A 262 -8.08 -5.30 10.33
CA GLU A 262 -8.52 -4.87 11.67
C GLU A 262 -7.36 -4.30 12.48
N SER A 263 -6.20 -4.95 12.43
CA SER A 263 -5.00 -4.49 13.13
C SER A 263 -4.54 -3.10 12.67
N LEU A 264 -4.62 -2.78 11.37
CA LEU A 264 -4.28 -1.46 10.86
C LEU A 264 -5.36 -0.41 11.16
N VAL A 265 -6.63 -0.80 11.25
CA VAL A 265 -7.69 0.10 11.77
C VAL A 265 -7.43 0.41 13.25
N ILE A 266 -7.03 -0.58 14.06
CA ILE A 266 -6.63 -0.38 15.45
C ILE A 266 -5.43 0.57 15.55
N GLN A 267 -4.40 0.40 14.72
CA GLN A 267 -3.23 1.30 14.71
C GLN A 267 -3.60 2.72 14.26
N ALA A 268 -4.45 2.86 13.24
CA ALA A 268 -4.98 4.16 12.83
C ALA A 268 -5.70 4.84 14.00
N ASN A 269 -6.58 4.12 14.71
CA ASN A 269 -7.35 4.65 15.82
C ASN A 269 -6.47 5.10 17.00
N LYS A 270 -5.37 4.38 17.28
CA LYS A 270 -4.39 4.84 18.29
C LYS A 270 -3.78 6.19 17.91
N GLN A 271 -3.42 6.38 16.65
CA GLN A 271 -2.82 7.62 16.14
C GLN A 271 -3.87 8.74 16.06
N LEU A 272 -5.06 8.48 15.52
CA LEU A 272 -6.16 9.45 15.44
C LEU A 272 -6.57 9.97 16.82
N THR A 273 -6.81 9.06 17.76
CA THR A 273 -7.21 9.45 19.13
C THR A 273 -6.11 10.19 19.88
N GLN A 274 -4.83 9.85 19.66
CA GLN A 274 -3.69 10.58 20.21
C GLN A 274 -3.60 12.01 19.63
N ALA A 275 -3.98 12.19 18.37
CA ALA A 275 -4.04 13.49 17.70
C ALA A 275 -5.33 14.28 18.01
N GLY A 276 -6.26 13.71 18.78
CA GLY A 276 -7.52 14.35 19.16
C GLY A 276 -8.65 14.22 18.12
N HIS A 277 -8.50 13.32 17.14
CA HIS A 277 -9.54 12.98 16.18
C HIS A 277 -10.42 11.83 16.65
N ASP A 278 -11.61 11.71 16.09
CA ASP A 278 -12.49 10.58 16.32
C ASP A 278 -11.89 9.30 15.72
N PRO A 279 -12.08 8.13 16.39
CA PRO A 279 -11.65 6.85 15.84
C PRO A 279 -12.56 6.40 14.70
N LEU A 280 -12.00 5.62 13.78
CA LEU A 280 -12.77 4.87 12.80
C LEU A 280 -13.52 3.73 13.47
N LEU A 281 -14.76 3.47 13.06
CA LEU A 281 -15.51 2.30 13.48
C LEU A 281 -15.20 1.11 12.57
N ALA A 282 -14.84 -0.03 13.15
CA ALA A 282 -14.68 -1.27 12.42
C ALA A 282 -16.05 -1.88 12.08
N VAL A 283 -16.35 -1.96 10.80
CA VAL A 283 -17.56 -2.63 10.27
C VAL A 283 -17.14 -3.89 9.55
N TYR A 284 -17.66 -5.02 10.01
CA TYR A 284 -17.42 -6.35 9.44
C TYR A 284 -18.58 -6.70 8.52
N PRO A 285 -18.34 -6.93 7.19
CA PRO A 285 -19.40 -7.43 6.32
C PRO A 285 -20.02 -8.72 6.85
N ALA A 286 -21.36 -8.69 7.06
CA ALA A 286 -22.07 -9.74 7.80
C ALA A 286 -22.22 -11.04 6.99
N ASP A 287 -22.06 -10.97 5.68
CA ASP A 287 -22.21 -12.06 4.73
C ASP A 287 -20.90 -12.74 4.32
N GLY A 288 -19.74 -12.13 4.64
CA GLY A 288 -18.46 -12.78 4.46
C GLY A 288 -17.25 -11.84 4.55
N ILE A 289 -16.26 -12.25 5.34
CA ILE A 289 -14.98 -11.54 5.48
C ILE A 289 -13.81 -12.48 5.19
N ALA A 290 -12.71 -11.93 4.67
CA ALA A 290 -11.44 -12.63 4.60
C ALA A 290 -10.65 -12.43 5.89
N VAL A 291 -9.88 -13.44 6.28
CA VAL A 291 -8.94 -13.38 7.41
C VAL A 291 -7.54 -13.69 6.90
N SER A 292 -6.61 -12.79 7.19
CA SER A 292 -5.19 -13.00 6.92
C SER A 292 -4.55 -13.81 8.03
N ASP A 293 -3.78 -14.84 7.69
CA ASP A 293 -3.15 -15.78 8.61
C ASP A 293 -1.64 -15.58 8.80
N SER A 294 -1.05 -14.61 8.11
CA SER A 294 0.34 -14.13 8.31
C SER A 294 1.37 -15.25 8.47
N PRO A 295 1.52 -16.17 7.51
CA PRO A 295 2.41 -17.33 7.66
C PRO A 295 3.87 -16.93 7.49
N LEU A 296 4.73 -17.43 8.38
CA LEU A 296 6.18 -17.36 8.24
C LEU A 296 6.70 -18.73 7.78
N GLY A 297 7.36 -18.80 6.61
CA GLY A 297 7.86 -20.02 6.01
C GLY A 297 9.33 -19.92 5.62
N TYR A 298 10.10 -20.99 5.84
CA TYR A 298 11.51 -21.11 5.45
C TYR A 298 11.63 -21.38 3.95
N VAL A 299 12.50 -20.65 3.25
CA VAL A 299 12.80 -20.91 1.83
C VAL A 299 14.07 -21.78 1.75
N ASP A 300 13.88 -23.07 1.56
CA ASP A 300 14.95 -24.06 1.55
C ASP A 300 15.63 -24.14 0.18
N ARG A 301 16.85 -23.63 0.10
CA ARG A 301 17.74 -23.72 -1.07
C ARG A 301 19.01 -24.51 -0.76
N GLY A 302 19.04 -25.27 0.35
CA GLY A 302 20.19 -25.99 0.84
C GLY A 302 21.18 -25.16 1.68
N GLN A 303 20.82 -23.90 2.03
CA GLN A 303 21.59 -23.09 2.98
C GLN A 303 21.42 -23.63 4.42
N ASN A 304 22.46 -23.53 5.24
CA ASN A 304 22.45 -24.05 6.61
C ASN A 304 21.86 -23.04 7.62
N LEU A 305 20.57 -22.62 7.42
CA LEU A 305 19.87 -21.67 8.27
C LEU A 305 18.56 -22.21 8.88
N LYS A 306 18.23 -23.47 8.62
CA LYS A 306 16.98 -24.08 9.07
C LYS A 306 16.82 -24.06 10.59
N ASP A 307 17.89 -24.37 11.34
CA ASP A 307 17.86 -24.35 12.81
C ASP A 307 17.65 -22.95 13.36
N ALA A 308 18.30 -21.94 12.76
CA ALA A 308 18.11 -20.54 13.13
C ALA A 308 16.67 -20.10 12.84
N PHE A 309 16.13 -20.44 11.67
CA PHE A 309 14.74 -20.18 11.32
C PHE A 309 13.77 -20.81 12.33
N SER A 310 13.95 -22.11 12.65
CA SER A 310 13.08 -22.81 13.59
C SER A 310 13.08 -22.17 14.98
N LYS A 311 14.27 -21.77 15.49
CA LYS A 311 14.38 -21.05 16.77
C LYS A 311 13.64 -19.71 16.75
N PHE A 312 13.81 -18.93 15.69
CA PHE A 312 13.12 -17.64 15.54
C PHE A 312 11.61 -17.81 15.41
N GLN A 313 11.14 -18.77 14.58
CA GLN A 313 9.72 -19.05 14.43
C GLN A 313 9.07 -19.53 15.75
N GLN A 314 9.77 -20.39 16.53
CA GLN A 314 9.31 -20.80 17.86
C GLN A 314 9.24 -19.63 18.83
N ALA A 315 10.23 -18.73 18.81
CA ALA A 315 10.24 -17.54 19.65
C ALA A 315 9.09 -16.56 19.30
N LEU A 316 8.69 -16.45 18.02
CA LEU A 316 7.48 -15.71 17.65
C LEU A 316 6.19 -16.32 18.21
N GLN A 317 6.18 -17.62 18.53
CA GLN A 317 5.04 -18.31 19.15
C GLN A 317 5.12 -18.30 20.69
N SER A 318 6.17 -17.72 21.28
CA SER A 318 6.28 -17.58 22.74
C SER A 318 5.21 -16.67 23.32
N LYS A 319 5.02 -16.78 24.65
CA LYS A 319 4.08 -15.92 25.37
C LYS A 319 4.35 -14.43 25.15
N ASP A 320 5.62 -14.04 25.25
CA ASP A 320 6.01 -12.63 25.20
C ASP A 320 5.80 -12.04 23.79
N SER A 321 6.17 -12.77 22.75
CA SER A 321 5.92 -12.34 21.36
C SER A 321 4.43 -12.30 21.03
N LYS A 322 3.65 -13.31 21.43
CA LYS A 322 2.19 -13.33 21.24
C LYS A 322 1.48 -12.18 21.93
N LEU A 323 1.93 -11.83 23.12
CA LEU A 323 1.38 -10.68 23.83
C LEU A 323 1.63 -9.38 23.06
N GLU A 324 2.81 -9.18 22.49
CA GLU A 324 3.10 -8.01 21.66
C GLU A 324 2.29 -8.02 20.34
N PHE A 325 2.05 -9.18 19.72
CA PHE A 325 1.12 -9.28 18.59
C PHE A 325 -0.28 -8.78 18.95
N GLU A 326 -0.83 -9.21 20.09
CA GLU A 326 -2.18 -8.78 20.52
C GLU A 326 -2.21 -7.31 20.93
N ARG A 327 -1.17 -6.79 21.56
CA ARG A 327 -1.01 -5.36 21.83
C ARG A 327 -0.95 -4.52 20.56
N ALA A 328 -0.41 -5.09 19.46
CA ALA A 328 -0.40 -4.47 18.16
C ALA A 328 -1.75 -4.57 17.40
N GLY A 329 -2.72 -5.33 17.90
CA GLY A 329 -4.04 -5.52 17.29
C GLY A 329 -4.16 -6.79 16.44
N ARG A 330 -3.18 -7.72 16.52
CA ARG A 330 -3.25 -9.03 15.89
C ARG A 330 -3.86 -10.05 16.85
N ARG A 331 -4.50 -11.08 16.33
CA ARG A 331 -5.13 -12.15 17.10
C ARG A 331 -4.23 -13.38 17.08
N THR A 332 -3.94 -13.96 18.25
CA THR A 332 -3.00 -15.09 18.38
C THR A 332 -3.63 -16.40 18.84
N GLY A 333 -4.90 -16.39 19.22
CA GLY A 333 -5.66 -17.57 19.64
C GLY A 333 -6.25 -18.34 18.47
N LEU A 334 -6.60 -19.60 18.71
CA LEU A 334 -7.24 -20.47 17.73
C LEU A 334 -8.54 -19.85 17.19
N GLY A 335 -8.73 -19.96 15.86
CA GLY A 335 -9.92 -19.43 15.22
C GLY A 335 -10.06 -17.90 15.28
N GLY A 336 -8.96 -17.17 15.55
CA GLY A 336 -8.97 -15.71 15.62
C GLY A 336 -9.44 -15.15 16.97
N THR A 337 -9.36 -15.95 18.04
CA THR A 337 -9.61 -15.48 19.41
C THR A 337 -8.42 -14.70 19.97
N LEU A 338 -8.62 -14.02 21.09
CA LEU A 338 -7.53 -13.38 21.84
C LEU A 338 -7.05 -14.31 22.96
N THR A 339 -5.74 -14.57 22.97
CA THR A 339 -5.10 -15.38 24.03
C THR A 339 -4.94 -14.59 25.33
N TYR A 340 -4.69 -13.29 25.21
CA TYR A 340 -4.38 -12.40 26.33
C TYR A 340 -5.42 -11.27 26.49
N ALA A 341 -6.69 -11.56 26.29
CA ALA A 341 -7.79 -10.59 26.37
C ALA A 341 -7.88 -9.83 27.71
N SER A 342 -7.30 -10.37 28.80
CA SER A 342 -7.24 -9.71 30.11
C SER A 342 -6.08 -8.74 30.29
N ASP A 343 -5.11 -8.69 29.36
CA ASP A 343 -4.00 -7.72 29.43
C ASP A 343 -4.53 -6.31 29.16
N ALA A 344 -4.14 -5.34 29.99
CA ALA A 344 -4.65 -3.98 29.91
C ALA A 344 -4.29 -3.28 28.57
N GLN A 345 -3.13 -3.58 27.97
CA GLN A 345 -2.74 -2.99 26.69
C GLN A 345 -3.44 -3.68 25.51
N VAL A 346 -3.74 -4.97 25.62
CA VAL A 346 -4.59 -5.68 24.65
C VAL A 346 -5.99 -5.07 24.64
N GLN A 347 -6.58 -4.81 25.83
CA GLN A 347 -7.87 -4.14 25.94
C GLN A 347 -7.87 -2.72 25.35
N GLN A 348 -6.74 -2.00 25.41
CA GLN A 348 -6.57 -0.70 24.75
C GLN A 348 -6.51 -0.79 23.21
N SER A 349 -6.22 -1.96 22.67
CA SER A 349 -6.23 -2.21 21.21
C SER A 349 -7.59 -2.70 20.73
N PHE A 350 -8.22 -3.62 21.45
CA PHE A 350 -9.49 -4.25 21.06
C PHE A 350 -10.68 -3.59 21.74
N LYS A 351 -10.89 -2.30 21.48
CA LYS A 351 -11.97 -1.51 22.09
C LYS A 351 -13.31 -1.72 21.40
N ALA A 352 -14.34 -2.04 22.17
CA ALA A 352 -15.69 -2.22 21.65
C ALA A 352 -16.30 -0.91 21.10
N ASP A 353 -15.92 0.25 21.65
CA ASP A 353 -16.34 1.58 21.15
C ASP A 353 -15.70 1.97 19.82
N TRP A 354 -14.70 1.21 19.34
CA TRP A 354 -14.17 1.28 18.00
C TRP A 354 -14.87 0.31 17.03
N GLY A 355 -15.96 -0.33 17.45
CA GLY A 355 -16.65 -1.36 16.66
C GLY A 355 -15.90 -2.69 16.58
N ILE A 356 -14.78 -2.86 17.35
CA ILE A 356 -14.00 -4.09 17.29
C ILE A 356 -14.78 -5.23 17.93
N ASN A 357 -15.00 -6.30 17.16
CA ASN A 357 -15.68 -7.49 17.63
C ASN A 357 -14.65 -8.52 18.15
N THR A 358 -14.61 -8.73 19.46
CA THR A 358 -13.70 -9.71 20.08
C THR A 358 -14.25 -11.14 20.08
N ASP A 359 -15.53 -11.34 19.75
CA ASP A 359 -16.12 -12.66 19.57
C ASP A 359 -15.79 -13.19 18.16
N ALA A 360 -14.76 -14.01 18.05
CA ALA A 360 -14.33 -14.60 16.79
C ALA A 360 -15.41 -15.51 16.17
N SER A 361 -16.32 -16.08 16.96
CA SER A 361 -17.41 -16.94 16.44
C SER A 361 -18.48 -16.16 15.67
N ALA A 362 -18.57 -14.85 15.92
CA ALA A 362 -19.47 -13.96 15.17
C ALA A 362 -18.91 -13.51 13.81
N LEU A 363 -17.64 -13.82 13.51
CA LEU A 363 -17.00 -13.46 12.24
C LEU A 363 -17.29 -14.54 11.18
N LYS A 364 -18.14 -14.22 10.22
CA LYS A 364 -18.42 -15.11 9.10
C LYS A 364 -17.26 -15.06 8.10
N THR A 365 -16.34 -16.03 8.18
CA THR A 365 -15.18 -16.09 7.28
C THR A 365 -15.52 -16.78 5.97
N ILE A 366 -14.98 -16.26 4.85
CA ILE A 366 -15.03 -16.95 3.56
C ILE A 366 -13.99 -18.07 3.51
N ALA A 367 -14.26 -19.12 2.74
CA ALA A 367 -13.26 -20.09 2.35
C ALA A 367 -12.47 -19.54 1.15
N LEU A 368 -11.13 -19.68 1.20
CA LEU A 368 -10.26 -19.24 0.11
C LEU A 368 -10.47 -20.12 -1.14
N PRO A 369 -10.54 -19.53 -2.34
CA PRO A 369 -10.62 -20.28 -3.60
C PRO A 369 -9.30 -21.02 -3.89
N ALA A 370 -9.35 -21.95 -4.86
CA ALA A 370 -8.14 -22.58 -5.39
C ALA A 370 -7.22 -21.54 -6.06
N ALA A 371 -5.91 -21.76 -6.07
CA ALA A 371 -4.91 -20.83 -6.62
C ALA A 371 -5.21 -20.39 -8.06
N SER A 372 -5.66 -21.31 -8.93
CA SER A 372 -6.04 -20.99 -10.30
C SER A 372 -7.26 -20.06 -10.39
N VAL A 373 -8.20 -20.18 -9.45
CA VAL A 373 -9.38 -19.30 -9.38
C VAL A 373 -8.97 -17.92 -8.85
N ILE A 374 -8.04 -17.86 -7.89
CA ILE A 374 -7.49 -16.59 -7.42
C ILE A 374 -6.79 -15.85 -8.56
N ASP A 375 -5.95 -16.53 -9.34
CA ASP A 375 -5.25 -15.94 -10.49
C ASP A 375 -6.24 -15.40 -11.53
N GLN A 376 -7.27 -16.17 -11.88
CA GLN A 376 -8.36 -15.72 -12.75
C GLN A 376 -9.10 -14.51 -12.16
N ALA A 377 -9.41 -14.54 -10.86
CA ALA A 377 -10.11 -13.45 -10.18
C ALA A 377 -9.30 -12.14 -10.24
N LEU A 378 -7.98 -12.21 -10.02
CA LEU A 378 -7.09 -11.05 -10.11
C LEU A 378 -7.03 -10.49 -11.55
N SER A 379 -7.01 -11.36 -12.57
CA SER A 379 -7.08 -10.93 -13.97
C SER A 379 -8.42 -10.25 -14.29
N VAL A 380 -9.54 -10.82 -13.86
CA VAL A 380 -10.89 -10.23 -14.04
C VAL A 380 -11.01 -8.89 -13.28
N TYR A 381 -10.50 -8.81 -12.05
CA TYR A 381 -10.42 -7.54 -11.32
C TYR A 381 -9.70 -6.46 -12.15
N GLN A 382 -8.53 -6.79 -12.66
CA GLN A 382 -7.65 -5.84 -13.33
C GLN A 382 -8.22 -5.35 -14.67
N THR A 383 -8.83 -6.26 -15.44
CA THR A 383 -9.25 -5.98 -16.81
C THR A 383 -10.70 -5.50 -16.94
N ALA A 384 -11.58 -5.89 -15.99
CA ALA A 384 -13.02 -5.67 -16.15
C ALA A 384 -13.71 -4.98 -14.97
N LEU A 385 -13.28 -5.21 -13.71
CA LEU A 385 -14.08 -4.85 -12.54
C LEU A 385 -13.65 -3.58 -11.83
N ARG A 386 -12.33 -3.33 -11.76
CA ARG A 386 -11.82 -2.13 -11.10
C ARG A 386 -12.27 -0.86 -11.83
N LYS A 387 -12.32 0.22 -11.11
CA LYS A 387 -12.50 1.54 -11.70
C LYS A 387 -11.38 1.80 -12.72
N PRO A 388 -11.69 2.29 -13.93
CA PRO A 388 -10.64 2.55 -14.92
C PRO A 388 -9.64 3.61 -14.43
N SER A 389 -8.39 3.49 -14.85
CA SER A 389 -7.36 4.46 -14.54
C SER A 389 -7.27 5.58 -15.58
N TYR A 390 -6.98 6.80 -15.11
CA TYR A 390 -6.60 7.92 -15.96
C TYR A 390 -5.22 8.40 -15.48
N THR A 391 -4.17 7.97 -16.18
CA THR A 391 -2.79 8.24 -15.75
C THR A 391 -2.11 9.23 -16.70
N ILE A 392 -1.58 10.32 -16.14
CA ILE A 392 -0.82 11.31 -16.90
C ILE A 392 0.66 11.17 -16.53
N TRP A 393 1.46 10.74 -17.48
CA TRP A 393 2.89 10.54 -17.37
C TRP A 393 3.62 11.82 -17.75
N VAL A 394 4.14 12.57 -16.79
CA VAL A 394 4.91 13.81 -16.99
C VAL A 394 6.38 13.45 -16.92
N VAL A 395 7.04 13.40 -18.07
CA VAL A 395 8.34 12.75 -18.21
C VAL A 395 9.41 13.74 -18.61
N ASP A 396 10.46 13.80 -17.82
CA ASP A 396 11.64 14.63 -18.06
C ASP A 396 12.48 14.10 -19.24
N TYR A 397 12.77 14.99 -20.16
CA TYR A 397 13.72 14.81 -21.26
C TYR A 397 14.71 15.98 -21.32
N SER A 398 15.10 16.51 -20.16
CA SER A 398 16.21 17.47 -20.06
C SER A 398 17.55 16.84 -20.45
N GLY A 399 18.58 17.67 -20.58
CA GLY A 399 19.88 17.22 -21.03
C GLY A 399 20.56 16.18 -20.13
N SER A 400 20.27 16.20 -18.83
CA SER A 400 20.76 15.23 -17.82
C SER A 400 20.21 13.83 -18.03
N MET A 401 18.99 13.69 -18.54
CA MET A 401 18.34 12.40 -18.82
C MET A 401 18.97 11.59 -19.95
N LYS A 402 20.07 12.05 -20.58
CA LYS A 402 20.78 11.28 -21.60
C LYS A 402 21.36 9.98 -21.06
N GLY A 403 21.22 8.91 -21.81
CA GLY A 403 21.74 7.58 -21.46
C GLY A 403 20.80 6.83 -20.50
N GLU A 404 21.24 6.55 -19.29
CA GLU A 404 20.53 5.70 -18.33
C GLU A 404 19.17 6.26 -17.92
N GLY A 405 19.02 7.57 -17.76
CA GLY A 405 17.75 8.19 -17.41
C GLY A 405 16.67 7.96 -18.47
N LYS A 406 16.99 8.23 -19.76
CA LYS A 406 16.09 7.95 -20.88
C LYS A 406 15.77 6.46 -20.97
N GLN A 407 16.79 5.60 -20.85
CA GLN A 407 16.58 4.16 -20.94
C GLN A 407 15.65 3.68 -19.83
N GLY A 408 15.87 4.15 -18.59
CA GLY A 408 15.01 3.83 -17.45
C GLY A 408 13.55 4.25 -17.67
N VAL A 409 13.31 5.43 -18.23
CA VAL A 409 11.95 5.87 -18.62
C VAL A 409 11.32 4.91 -19.63
N VAL A 410 12.05 4.58 -20.70
CA VAL A 410 11.53 3.69 -21.76
C VAL A 410 11.23 2.30 -21.22
N ASP A 411 12.13 1.73 -20.42
CA ASP A 411 11.96 0.40 -19.83
C ASP A 411 10.78 0.38 -18.84
N GLY A 412 10.69 1.40 -17.99
CA GLY A 412 9.60 1.52 -17.03
C GLY A 412 8.23 1.69 -17.68
N LEU A 413 8.12 2.57 -18.69
CA LEU A 413 6.87 2.73 -19.44
C LEU A 413 6.50 1.45 -20.22
N ASN A 414 7.47 0.72 -20.79
CA ASN A 414 7.22 -0.58 -21.39
C ASN A 414 6.72 -1.60 -20.36
N ALA A 415 7.35 -1.69 -19.19
CA ALA A 415 6.92 -2.60 -18.13
C ALA A 415 5.47 -2.31 -17.66
N ALA A 416 5.06 -1.02 -17.63
CA ALA A 416 3.74 -0.60 -17.17
C ALA A 416 2.65 -0.62 -18.26
N LEU A 417 3.00 -0.38 -19.52
CA LEU A 417 2.05 -0.09 -20.61
C LEU A 417 2.14 -1.05 -21.80
N ASN A 418 3.25 -1.78 -22.00
CA ASN A 418 3.27 -2.83 -23.00
C ASN A 418 2.37 -3.99 -22.54
N PRO A 419 1.35 -4.40 -23.33
CA PRO A 419 0.35 -5.37 -22.87
C PRO A 419 0.92 -6.71 -22.40
N GLU A 420 1.95 -7.23 -23.05
CA GLU A 420 2.56 -8.52 -22.68
C GLU A 420 3.35 -8.40 -21.36
N GLN A 421 4.13 -7.32 -21.19
CA GLN A 421 4.91 -7.09 -19.97
C GLN A 421 3.99 -6.74 -18.79
N ALA A 422 2.97 -5.92 -19.02
CA ALA A 422 1.97 -5.57 -18.03
C ALA A 422 1.19 -6.81 -17.54
N LYS A 423 0.87 -7.74 -18.44
CA LYS A 423 0.25 -9.02 -18.10
C LYS A 423 1.13 -9.87 -17.19
N ALA A 424 2.39 -10.03 -17.53
CA ALA A 424 3.36 -10.76 -16.70
C ALA A 424 3.48 -10.16 -15.28
N SER A 425 3.24 -8.85 -15.15
CA SER A 425 3.28 -8.11 -13.89
C SER A 425 1.90 -7.96 -13.20
N ARG A 426 0.83 -8.56 -13.72
CA ARG A 426 -0.57 -8.44 -13.24
C ARG A 426 -1.07 -7.00 -13.14
N ILE A 427 -0.63 -6.12 -14.06
CA ILE A 427 -1.09 -4.73 -14.18
C ILE A 427 -1.67 -4.45 -15.58
N GLU A 428 -2.28 -5.45 -16.17
CA GLU A 428 -2.91 -5.37 -17.50
C GLU A 428 -3.84 -4.15 -17.58
N PRO A 429 -3.79 -3.40 -18.70
CA PRO A 429 -4.71 -2.31 -18.91
C PRO A 429 -6.15 -2.82 -19.11
N SER A 430 -7.11 -2.15 -18.50
CA SER A 430 -8.52 -2.27 -18.88
C SER A 430 -8.74 -1.56 -20.22
N GLY A 431 -9.66 -2.03 -21.04
CA GLY A 431 -10.03 -1.35 -22.30
C GLY A 431 -10.52 0.09 -22.12
N LYS A 432 -10.84 0.49 -20.88
CA LYS A 432 -11.32 1.84 -20.53
C LYS A 432 -10.23 2.72 -19.90
N ASP A 433 -9.03 2.20 -19.68
CA ASP A 433 -7.93 2.99 -19.12
C ASP A 433 -7.47 4.05 -20.11
N VAL A 434 -7.06 5.20 -19.59
CA VAL A 434 -6.50 6.30 -20.37
C VAL A 434 -5.08 6.58 -19.88
N ASN A 435 -4.14 6.65 -20.81
CA ASN A 435 -2.76 7.04 -20.53
C ASN A 435 -2.40 8.25 -21.39
N ILE A 436 -1.82 9.28 -20.79
CA ILE A 436 -1.35 10.48 -21.49
C ILE A 436 0.11 10.69 -21.15
N LEU A 437 0.96 10.75 -22.16
CA LEU A 437 2.37 11.12 -22.02
C LEU A 437 2.53 12.62 -22.30
N ILE A 438 3.18 13.32 -21.39
CA ILE A 438 3.61 14.71 -21.54
C ILE A 438 5.13 14.76 -21.37
N PRO A 439 5.90 14.70 -22.43
CA PRO A 439 7.34 14.92 -22.37
C PRO A 439 7.60 16.39 -22.03
N PHE A 440 8.59 16.67 -21.19
CA PHE A 440 9.02 18.04 -20.91
C PHE A 440 10.55 18.14 -20.85
N ALA A 441 11.04 19.35 -21.05
CA ALA A 441 12.41 19.79 -20.81
C ALA A 441 12.35 21.24 -20.32
N SER A 442 12.91 22.23 -21.03
CA SER A 442 12.70 23.66 -20.73
C SER A 442 11.22 24.10 -20.86
N LYS A 443 10.43 23.33 -21.58
CA LYS A 443 8.97 23.46 -21.76
C LYS A 443 8.33 22.09 -21.94
N ALA A 444 7.04 22.00 -21.62
CA ALA A 444 6.24 20.80 -21.90
C ALA A 444 5.89 20.70 -23.40
N ASP A 445 6.04 19.49 -23.94
CA ASP A 445 5.63 19.18 -25.32
C ASP A 445 4.11 18.94 -25.40
N GLU A 446 3.58 18.71 -26.60
CA GLU A 446 2.18 18.34 -26.79
C GLU A 446 1.90 16.92 -26.25
N PRO A 447 0.74 16.71 -25.60
CA PRO A 447 0.39 15.42 -25.04
C PRO A 447 0.18 14.35 -26.10
N VAL A 448 0.58 13.11 -25.78
CA VAL A 448 0.29 11.91 -26.58
C VAL A 448 -0.62 11.00 -25.78
N ALA A 449 -1.84 10.78 -26.24
CA ALA A 449 -2.83 9.97 -25.55
C ALA A 449 -2.90 8.54 -26.12
N ALA A 450 -3.20 7.57 -25.24
CA ALA A 450 -3.45 6.17 -25.56
C ALA A 450 -4.59 5.63 -24.70
N ASN A 451 -5.42 4.76 -25.27
CA ASN A 451 -6.57 4.16 -24.59
C ASN A 451 -6.44 2.64 -24.50
N GLY A 452 -6.79 2.08 -23.36
CA GLY A 452 -6.75 0.65 -23.13
C GLY A 452 -5.36 0.06 -23.35
N SER A 453 -5.29 -0.99 -24.13
CA SER A 453 -4.04 -1.67 -24.52
C SER A 453 -3.37 -1.10 -25.76
N ASP A 454 -3.98 -0.12 -26.45
CA ASP A 454 -3.39 0.52 -27.62
C ASP A 454 -2.40 1.64 -27.22
N THR A 455 -1.29 1.22 -26.65
CA THR A 455 -0.24 2.11 -26.09
C THR A 455 0.98 2.29 -26.99
N ALA A 456 1.00 1.67 -28.17
CA ALA A 456 2.17 1.65 -29.06
C ALA A 456 2.62 3.06 -29.49
N SER A 457 1.70 3.97 -29.80
CA SER A 457 2.00 5.35 -30.17
C SER A 457 2.66 6.13 -29.03
N LEU A 458 2.18 5.95 -27.80
CA LEU A 458 2.74 6.56 -26.60
C LEU A 458 4.14 6.03 -26.30
N LEU A 459 4.33 4.70 -26.34
CA LEU A 459 5.64 4.09 -26.12
C LEU A 459 6.65 4.51 -27.20
N SER A 460 6.22 4.61 -28.46
CA SER A 460 7.04 5.11 -29.55
C SER A 460 7.44 6.58 -29.34
N ALA A 461 6.51 7.44 -28.90
CA ALA A 461 6.79 8.84 -28.58
C ALA A 461 7.84 8.96 -27.45
N ALA A 462 7.71 8.16 -26.40
CA ALA A 462 8.69 8.10 -25.30
C ALA A 462 10.08 7.66 -25.79
N ALA A 463 10.16 6.60 -26.59
CA ALA A 463 11.42 6.06 -27.10
C ALA A 463 12.13 7.02 -28.08
N ASN A 464 11.38 7.73 -28.92
CA ASN A 464 11.93 8.57 -29.98
C ASN A 464 12.26 10.02 -29.51
N ARG A 465 11.83 10.44 -28.33
CA ARG A 465 12.14 11.77 -27.79
C ARG A 465 13.59 11.82 -27.30
N ASP A 466 14.39 12.74 -27.87
CA ASP A 466 15.77 12.94 -27.45
C ASP A 466 15.89 13.93 -26.30
N PRO A 467 16.62 13.60 -25.21
CA PRO A 467 16.88 14.49 -24.11
C PRO A 467 17.70 15.73 -24.52
N ARG A 468 17.20 16.93 -24.16
CA ARG A 468 17.86 18.23 -24.45
C ARG A 468 17.26 19.36 -23.64
N GLY A 469 18.04 20.42 -23.40
CA GLY A 469 17.57 21.64 -22.72
C GLY A 469 17.62 21.50 -21.19
N GLY A 470 16.97 22.40 -20.50
CA GLY A 470 16.86 22.45 -19.04
C GLY A 470 15.62 21.74 -18.53
N THR A 471 15.38 21.83 -17.21
CA THR A 471 14.32 21.13 -16.50
C THR A 471 13.26 22.12 -16.02
N ASN A 472 11.99 21.95 -16.44
CA ASN A 472 10.86 22.76 -16.01
C ASN A 472 9.66 21.88 -15.60
N ILE A 473 9.74 21.33 -14.39
CA ILE A 473 8.73 20.42 -13.81
C ILE A 473 7.35 21.11 -13.75
N TYR A 474 7.30 22.37 -13.36
CA TYR A 474 6.04 23.08 -13.14
C TYR A 474 5.25 23.34 -14.42
N ASP A 475 5.93 23.52 -15.56
CA ASP A 475 5.27 23.63 -16.87
C ASP A 475 4.66 22.29 -17.29
N GLY A 476 5.40 21.17 -17.06
CA GLY A 476 4.90 19.81 -17.27
C GLY A 476 3.67 19.50 -16.43
N LEU A 477 3.71 19.81 -15.14
CA LEU A 477 2.61 19.58 -14.21
C LEU A 477 1.39 20.45 -14.50
N SER A 478 1.57 21.76 -14.82
CA SER A 478 0.46 22.64 -15.24
C SER A 478 -0.22 22.13 -16.51
N LYS A 479 0.58 21.64 -17.47
CA LYS A 479 0.03 21.02 -18.69
C LYS A 479 -0.74 19.74 -18.39
N ALA A 480 -0.26 18.91 -17.44
CA ALA A 480 -0.96 17.71 -16.98
C ALA A 480 -2.33 18.04 -16.36
N ILE A 481 -2.40 19.04 -15.49
CA ILE A 481 -3.65 19.49 -14.90
C ILE A 481 -4.66 19.96 -15.97
N ALA A 482 -4.19 20.55 -17.06
CA ALA A 482 -5.04 20.95 -18.18
C ALA A 482 -5.62 19.75 -18.96
N GLN A 483 -5.04 18.55 -18.83
CA GLN A 483 -5.54 17.32 -19.47
C GLN A 483 -6.56 16.56 -18.62
N LEU A 484 -6.87 17.01 -17.41
CA LEU A 484 -7.83 16.34 -16.53
C LEU A 484 -9.23 16.30 -17.17
N PRO A 485 -9.91 15.14 -17.17
CA PRO A 485 -11.24 15.03 -17.75
C PRO A 485 -12.28 15.73 -16.87
N SER A 486 -13.40 16.15 -17.46
CA SER A 486 -14.51 16.75 -16.70
C SER A 486 -15.17 15.78 -15.72
N ASN A 487 -15.09 14.48 -15.99
CA ASN A 487 -15.66 13.39 -15.20
C ASN A 487 -14.58 12.60 -14.43
N VAL A 488 -13.66 13.33 -13.77
CA VAL A 488 -12.55 12.75 -12.96
C VAL A 488 -13.04 11.67 -12.00
N SER A 489 -14.25 11.81 -11.44
CA SER A 489 -14.84 10.84 -10.51
C SER A 489 -15.09 9.46 -11.11
N ASP A 490 -15.14 9.32 -12.44
CA ASP A 490 -15.33 8.03 -13.11
C ASP A 490 -14.04 7.21 -13.22
N TYR A 491 -12.90 7.81 -12.86
CA TYR A 491 -11.57 7.21 -12.95
C TYR A 491 -10.86 7.19 -11.59
N THR A 492 -9.93 6.26 -11.42
CA THR A 492 -8.81 6.45 -10.52
C THR A 492 -7.76 7.26 -11.27
N THR A 493 -7.62 8.55 -10.90
CA THR A 493 -6.79 9.49 -11.65
C THR A 493 -5.50 9.79 -10.90
N ALA A 494 -4.36 9.76 -11.61
CA ALA A 494 -3.07 10.16 -11.06
C ALA A 494 -2.18 10.85 -12.10
N ILE A 495 -1.31 11.73 -11.60
CA ILE A 495 -0.17 12.27 -12.35
C ILE A 495 1.08 11.55 -11.85
N VAL A 496 1.94 11.11 -12.77
CA VAL A 496 3.22 10.46 -12.48
C VAL A 496 4.34 11.31 -13.06
N LEU A 497 5.05 12.01 -12.19
CA LEU A 497 6.20 12.82 -12.55
C LEU A 497 7.46 11.95 -12.55
N MET A 498 8.27 12.05 -13.58
CA MET A 498 9.51 11.30 -13.75
C MET A 498 10.64 12.26 -14.08
N THR A 499 11.65 12.38 -13.22
CA THR A 499 12.76 13.33 -13.40
C THR A 499 14.03 12.84 -12.70
N ASP A 500 15.19 13.27 -13.23
CA ASP A 500 16.52 13.10 -12.61
C ASP A 500 17.10 14.41 -12.07
N GLY A 501 16.34 15.50 -12.15
CA GLY A 501 16.82 16.83 -11.79
C GLY A 501 15.83 17.68 -11.02
N MET A 502 16.33 18.84 -10.56
CA MET A 502 15.53 19.91 -9.98
C MET A 502 15.00 20.83 -11.07
N SER A 503 13.81 21.39 -10.87
CA SER A 503 13.33 22.48 -11.71
C SER A 503 14.10 23.75 -11.37
N GLU A 504 14.98 24.17 -12.27
CA GLU A 504 15.73 25.43 -12.14
C GLU A 504 14.87 26.64 -12.61
N THR A 505 13.83 26.36 -13.37
CA THR A 505 12.95 27.36 -13.97
C THR A 505 11.49 26.94 -13.81
N GLY A 506 10.58 27.89 -14.03
CA GLY A 506 9.15 27.60 -14.03
C GLY A 506 8.37 28.35 -12.95
N ASP A 507 7.08 28.47 -13.17
CA ASP A 507 6.17 29.18 -12.29
C ASP A 507 5.49 28.22 -11.31
N ARG A 508 6.15 27.99 -10.16
CA ARG A 508 5.61 27.19 -9.04
C ARG A 508 4.26 27.73 -8.57
N SER A 509 4.10 29.06 -8.51
CA SER A 509 2.87 29.68 -8.01
C SER A 509 1.71 29.42 -8.97
N LYS A 510 1.98 29.48 -10.28
CA LYS A 510 0.99 29.12 -11.30
C LYS A 510 0.57 27.67 -11.18
N PHE A 511 1.52 26.75 -11.07
CA PHE A 511 1.22 25.32 -10.87
C PHE A 511 0.36 25.09 -9.63
N GLN A 512 0.71 25.71 -8.48
CA GLN A 512 -0.08 25.59 -7.25
C GLN A 512 -1.50 26.14 -7.40
N SER A 513 -1.67 27.25 -8.13
CA SER A 513 -2.99 27.80 -8.47
C SER A 513 -3.79 26.86 -9.38
N ASP A 514 -3.17 26.32 -10.43
CA ASP A 514 -3.81 25.38 -11.35
C ASP A 514 -4.24 24.11 -10.60
N TYR A 515 -3.38 23.59 -9.72
CA TYR A 515 -3.67 22.42 -8.90
C TYR A 515 -4.83 22.68 -7.93
N ALA A 516 -4.81 23.80 -7.22
CA ALA A 516 -5.90 24.18 -6.31
C ALA A 516 -7.25 24.34 -7.04
N ALA A 517 -7.22 24.82 -8.28
CA ALA A 517 -8.42 25.07 -9.08
C ALA A 517 -9.03 23.80 -9.70
N LYS A 518 -8.21 22.86 -10.15
CA LYS A 518 -8.65 21.70 -10.95
C LYS A 518 -8.10 20.35 -10.49
N GLY A 519 -6.95 20.35 -9.83
CA GLY A 519 -6.24 19.12 -9.44
C GLY A 519 -6.40 18.77 -7.97
N GLN A 520 -7.10 19.57 -7.17
CA GLN A 520 -7.19 19.37 -5.74
C GLN A 520 -7.65 17.96 -5.38
N GLY A 521 -6.82 17.29 -4.60
CA GLY A 521 -7.06 15.93 -4.16
C GLY A 521 -6.56 14.83 -5.09
N LEU A 522 -6.09 15.14 -6.31
CA LEU A 522 -5.48 14.14 -7.19
C LEU A 522 -4.02 13.91 -6.82
N PRO A 523 -3.55 12.66 -6.76
CA PRO A 523 -2.16 12.37 -6.43
C PRO A 523 -1.21 12.75 -7.56
N ILE A 524 -0.08 13.32 -7.18
CA ILE A 524 1.09 13.51 -8.05
C ILE A 524 2.21 12.65 -7.50
N PHE A 525 2.32 11.43 -7.98
CA PHE A 525 3.43 10.54 -7.64
C PHE A 525 4.68 10.97 -8.39
N SER A 526 5.84 10.83 -7.75
CA SER A 526 7.12 11.11 -8.40
C SER A 526 7.98 9.85 -8.44
N ILE A 527 8.63 9.60 -9.57
CA ILE A 527 9.69 8.59 -9.71
C ILE A 527 11.00 9.35 -9.89
N MET A 528 11.89 9.18 -8.93
CA MET A 528 13.19 9.84 -8.88
C MET A 528 14.25 9.00 -9.59
N PHE A 529 14.98 9.64 -10.51
CA PHE A 529 16.12 9.06 -11.21
C PHE A 529 17.41 9.81 -10.85
N GLY A 530 18.56 9.27 -11.22
CA GLY A 530 19.86 9.94 -11.18
C GLY A 530 20.14 10.68 -9.87
N ASP A 531 20.52 11.95 -9.96
CA ASP A 531 20.88 12.83 -8.83
C ASP A 531 19.73 13.77 -8.43
N ALA A 532 18.47 13.42 -8.71
CA ALA A 532 17.30 14.24 -8.36
C ALA A 532 17.27 14.59 -6.87
N ASP A 533 16.94 15.83 -6.56
CA ASP A 533 16.73 16.29 -5.18
C ASP A 533 15.36 15.78 -4.67
N PRO A 534 15.35 14.93 -3.64
CA PRO A 534 14.11 14.45 -3.06
C PRO A 534 13.24 15.58 -2.48
N THR A 535 13.84 16.67 -1.99
CA THR A 535 13.14 17.74 -1.29
C THR A 535 12.03 18.36 -2.16
N GLN A 536 12.34 18.71 -3.42
CA GLN A 536 11.34 19.29 -4.34
C GLN A 536 10.24 18.29 -4.71
N LEU A 537 10.61 17.01 -4.89
CA LEU A 537 9.65 15.95 -5.20
C LEU A 537 8.76 15.63 -4.00
N ASP A 538 9.33 15.62 -2.78
CA ASP A 538 8.57 15.44 -1.54
C ASP A 538 7.58 16.58 -1.29
N GLU A 539 7.94 17.83 -1.62
CA GLU A 539 6.99 18.95 -1.55
C GLU A 539 5.82 18.78 -2.51
N ILE A 540 6.06 18.33 -3.75
CA ILE A 540 5.00 18.08 -4.75
C ILE A 540 4.12 16.89 -4.30
N ALA A 541 4.75 15.82 -3.81
CA ALA A 541 4.04 14.66 -3.31
C ALA A 541 3.18 14.99 -2.08
N SER A 542 3.72 15.77 -1.14
CA SER A 542 3.01 16.19 0.08
C SER A 542 1.81 17.09 -0.24
N LEU A 543 1.93 18.02 -1.22
CA LEU A 543 0.82 18.86 -1.69
C LEU A 543 -0.37 18.03 -2.15
N SER A 544 -0.12 16.85 -2.71
CA SER A 544 -1.12 16.00 -3.36
C SER A 544 -1.45 14.73 -2.56
N ASN A 545 -0.96 14.60 -1.33
CA ASN A 545 -1.06 13.37 -0.53
C ASN A 545 -0.59 12.13 -1.32
N ALA A 546 0.54 12.25 -2.00
CA ALA A 546 1.14 11.21 -2.80
C ALA A 546 2.49 10.78 -2.23
N LYS A 547 3.31 10.10 -3.02
CA LYS A 547 4.56 9.48 -2.59
C LYS A 547 5.64 9.67 -3.65
N VAL A 548 6.89 9.79 -3.21
CA VAL A 548 8.09 9.69 -4.05
C VAL A 548 8.58 8.24 -4.06
N PHE A 549 8.86 7.72 -5.24
CA PHE A 549 9.44 6.40 -5.46
C PHE A 549 10.88 6.56 -5.92
N ASP A 550 11.78 5.77 -5.34
CA ASP A 550 13.18 5.77 -5.72
C ASP A 550 13.41 4.83 -6.90
N GLY A 551 13.57 5.39 -8.09
CA GLY A 551 13.88 4.68 -9.33
C GLY A 551 15.36 4.33 -9.53
N ARG A 552 16.25 4.77 -8.62
CA ARG A 552 17.70 4.52 -8.70
C ARG A 552 18.09 3.10 -8.25
N SER A 553 17.17 2.38 -7.62
CA SER A 553 17.41 1.07 -6.99
C SER A 553 17.49 -0.12 -7.95
N GLY A 554 17.49 0.09 -9.27
CA GLY A 554 17.77 -0.92 -10.29
C GLY A 554 16.59 -1.76 -10.76
N ASP A 555 15.46 -1.86 -10.03
CA ASP A 555 14.25 -2.54 -10.50
C ASP A 555 13.14 -1.54 -10.83
N LEU A 556 13.32 -0.85 -11.94
CA LEU A 556 12.34 0.14 -12.42
C LEU A 556 10.98 -0.49 -12.74
N ALA A 557 10.94 -1.72 -13.23
CA ALA A 557 9.69 -2.43 -13.50
C ALA A 557 8.87 -2.60 -12.22
N ALA A 558 9.51 -2.95 -11.10
CA ALA A 558 8.85 -3.01 -9.80
C ALA A 558 8.35 -1.63 -9.33
N VAL A 559 9.12 -0.56 -9.53
CA VAL A 559 8.72 0.80 -9.20
C VAL A 559 7.48 1.22 -9.99
N PHE A 560 7.46 1.01 -11.30
CA PHE A 560 6.30 1.34 -12.15
C PHE A 560 5.07 0.50 -11.81
N ARG A 561 5.26 -0.78 -11.51
CA ARG A 561 4.19 -1.65 -11.01
C ARG A 561 3.60 -1.11 -9.70
N GLN A 562 4.46 -0.69 -8.76
CA GLN A 562 4.01 -0.06 -7.52
C GLN A 562 3.20 1.21 -7.79
N VAL A 563 3.70 2.14 -8.61
CA VAL A 563 2.99 3.38 -8.97
C VAL A 563 1.61 3.08 -9.54
N LYS A 564 1.48 2.08 -10.42
CA LYS A 564 0.19 1.65 -10.96
C LYS A 564 -0.79 1.17 -9.88
N GLY A 565 -0.33 0.62 -8.77
CA GLY A 565 -1.16 0.19 -7.65
C GLY A 565 -1.60 1.31 -6.73
N TYR A 566 -0.93 2.46 -6.80
CA TYR A 566 -1.27 3.65 -6.02
C TYR A 566 -2.24 4.60 -6.76
N ASN A 567 -2.60 4.27 -7.98
CA ASN A 567 -3.56 5.04 -8.78
C ASN A 567 -4.99 4.88 -8.29
#